data_4aabd7c33f2fee7d2223a3744b370681
#
_entry.id   4aabd7c33f2fee7d2223a3744b370681
#
_cell.length_a   1.000
_cell.length_b   1.000
_cell.length_c   1.000
_cell.angle_alpha   90.00
_cell.angle_beta   90.00
_cell.angle_gamma   90.00
#
_symmetry.space_group_name_H-M   'P 1'
#
loop_
_entity.id
_entity.type
_entity.pdbx_description
1 polymer ?
#
loop_
_entity_poly.entity_id
_entity_poly.type
_entity_poly.pdbx_seq_one_letter_code
_entity_poly.pdbx_strand_id
1 'polypeptide(L)'
;MTQQQSRRFTRRELSDAVSPAGWRLVLATFRTDVAVHSLAEAGAFTAAVASAIDASSAQHLRLDARPDRVIVTVENLCVPWPSQVEIDLARGRPVVPIRSGR
;
A
#
# COMPACT_ATOMS: atom_id res chain seq x y z
N MET A 1 10.80 -21.53 17.62
CA MET A 1 10.49 -21.18 17.50
C MET A 1 10.00 -20.17 17.11
N THR A 2 9.82 -19.76 17.06
CA THR A 2 9.10 -18.77 16.73
C THR A 2 9.77 -17.52 16.73
N GLN A 3 10.94 -17.42 16.88
CA GLN A 3 11.59 -16.23 16.84
C GLN A 3 11.45 -15.57 15.59
N GLN A 4 11.27 -16.20 14.54
CA GLN A 4 11.16 -15.53 13.33
C GLN A 4 10.02 -14.69 13.28
N GLN A 5 9.01 -14.99 14.00
CA GLN A 5 7.86 -14.22 13.89
C GLN A 5 7.98 -12.91 14.52
N SER A 6 8.86 -12.74 15.44
CA SER A 6 8.98 -11.45 16.09
C SER A 6 10.06 -10.63 15.43
N ARG A 7 10.68 -11.13 14.39
CA ARG A 7 11.70 -10.38 13.75
C ARG A 7 11.11 -9.22 12.98
N ARG A 8 11.67 -8.06 13.14
CA ARG A 8 11.23 -6.90 12.38
C ARG A 8 12.15 -6.73 11.20
N PHE A 9 11.58 -6.29 10.09
CA PHE A 9 12.38 -5.92 8.94
C PHE A 9 13.10 -4.62 9.23
N THR A 10 14.29 -4.46 8.72
CA THR A 10 15.01 -3.19 8.83
C THR A 10 14.44 -2.20 7.83
N ARG A 11 14.74 -0.93 8.00
CA ARG A 11 14.29 0.07 7.04
C ARG A 11 14.81 -0.23 5.65
N ARG A 12 16.06 -0.70 5.55
CA ARG A 12 16.62 -1.01 4.26
C ARG A 12 15.91 -2.17 3.60
N GLU A 13 15.61 -3.20 4.37
CA GLU A 13 14.88 -4.34 3.83
C GLU A 13 13.52 -3.93 3.31
N LEU A 14 12.82 -3.08 4.05
CA LEU A 14 11.50 -2.63 3.64
C LEU A 14 11.60 -1.76 2.38
N SER A 15 12.53 -0.84 2.36
CA SER A 15 12.69 0.04 1.24
C SER A 15 13.04 -0.74 -0.02
N ASP A 16 13.97 -1.70 0.09
CA ASP A 16 14.38 -2.50 -1.04
C ASP A 16 13.22 -3.37 -1.55
N ALA A 17 12.36 -3.81 -0.67
CA ALA A 17 11.26 -4.68 -1.06
C ALA A 17 10.19 -3.95 -1.86
N VAL A 18 9.94 -2.68 -1.58
CA VAL A 18 8.82 -1.96 -2.20
C VAL A 18 9.22 -0.91 -3.22
N SER A 19 10.47 -0.47 -3.19
CA SER A 19 10.95 0.55 -4.10
C SER A 19 10.77 0.18 -5.56
N PRO A 20 11.06 -1.05 -5.99
CA PRO A 20 10.86 -1.42 -7.38
C PRO A 20 9.41 -1.32 -7.84
N ALA A 21 8.47 -1.40 -6.92
CA ALA A 21 7.06 -1.29 -7.25
C ALA A 21 6.56 0.16 -7.16
N GLY A 22 7.45 1.11 -6.92
CA GLY A 22 7.09 2.51 -6.92
C GLY A 22 6.66 3.06 -5.57
N TRP A 23 6.93 2.32 -4.51
CA TRP A 23 6.56 2.75 -3.17
C TRP A 23 7.79 3.22 -2.41
N ARG A 24 7.57 4.03 -1.40
CA ARG A 24 8.66 4.43 -0.52
C ARG A 24 8.24 4.26 0.93
N LEU A 25 9.21 4.09 1.78
CA LEU A 25 8.97 3.97 3.20
C LEU A 25 8.97 5.38 3.79
N VAL A 26 7.86 5.77 4.39
CA VAL A 26 7.73 7.09 5.00
C VAL A 26 7.37 6.85 6.45
N LEU A 27 8.29 7.15 7.35
CA LEU A 27 8.14 6.83 8.76
C LEU A 27 7.94 5.32 8.89
N ALA A 28 6.81 4.89 9.31
CA ALA A 28 6.53 3.47 9.50
C ALA A 28 5.47 2.95 8.54
N THR A 29 5.30 3.61 7.39
CA THR A 29 4.29 3.22 6.42
C THR A 29 4.88 3.17 5.03
N PHE A 30 4.21 2.48 4.11
CA PHE A 30 4.57 2.54 2.70
C PHE A 30 3.64 3.53 2.02
N ARG A 31 4.18 4.32 1.13
CA ARG A 31 3.39 5.33 0.47
C ARG A 31 3.74 5.43 -1.01
N THR A 32 2.74 5.64 -1.84
CA THR A 32 2.94 5.96 -3.24
C THR A 32 1.91 7.00 -3.66
N ASP A 33 2.22 7.79 -4.68
CA ASP A 33 1.31 8.80 -5.20
C ASP A 33 0.96 8.40 -6.61
N VAL A 34 -0.32 8.46 -6.96
CA VAL A 34 -0.80 8.14 -8.30
C VAL A 34 -1.33 9.42 -8.90
N ALA A 35 -0.73 9.87 -10.00
CA ALA A 35 -1.13 11.12 -10.63
C ALA A 35 -2.51 10.99 -11.28
N VAL A 36 -3.32 12.00 -11.11
CA VAL A 36 -4.63 12.07 -11.75
C VAL A 36 -4.82 13.49 -12.26
N HIS A 37 -5.80 13.69 -13.12
CA HIS A 37 -6.04 14.99 -13.71
C HIS A 37 -7.16 15.79 -13.04
N SER A 38 -7.95 15.16 -12.20
CA SER A 38 -9.06 15.82 -11.52
C SER A 38 -9.47 15.08 -10.29
N LEU A 39 -10.22 15.73 -9.43
CA LEU A 39 -10.74 15.08 -8.25
C LEU A 39 -11.71 13.96 -8.62
N ALA A 40 -12.46 14.13 -9.72
CA ALA A 40 -13.36 13.09 -10.20
C ALA A 40 -12.57 11.83 -10.58
N GLU A 41 -11.43 12.02 -11.24
CA GLU A 41 -10.60 10.90 -11.62
C GLU A 41 -10.00 10.25 -10.37
N ALA A 42 -9.60 11.05 -9.38
CA ALA A 42 -9.11 10.52 -8.12
C ALA A 42 -10.18 9.67 -7.44
N GLY A 43 -11.42 10.13 -7.46
CA GLY A 43 -12.53 9.38 -6.88
C GLY A 43 -12.77 8.06 -7.60
N ALA A 44 -12.66 8.07 -8.93
CA ALA A 44 -12.82 6.85 -9.71
C ALA A 44 -11.71 5.85 -9.38
N PHE A 45 -10.48 6.33 -9.20
CA PHE A 45 -9.37 5.47 -8.85
C PHE A 45 -9.60 4.84 -7.47
N THR A 46 -10.00 5.64 -6.48
CA THR A 46 -10.23 5.11 -5.14
C THR A 46 -11.37 4.09 -5.13
N ALA A 47 -12.41 4.33 -5.91
CA ALA A 47 -13.51 3.38 -6.01
C ALA A 47 -13.05 2.07 -6.64
N ALA A 48 -12.19 2.15 -7.62
CA ALA A 48 -11.66 0.94 -8.28
C ALA A 48 -10.81 0.13 -7.31
N VAL A 49 -9.98 0.79 -6.52
CA VAL A 49 -9.16 0.11 -5.54
C VAL A 49 -10.06 -0.53 -4.48
N ALA A 50 -11.06 0.21 -4.02
CA ALA A 50 -11.96 -0.30 -3.00
C ALA A 50 -12.71 -1.53 -3.48
N SER A 51 -13.03 -1.59 -4.75
CA SER A 51 -13.73 -2.74 -5.30
C SER A 51 -12.82 -3.94 -5.51
N ALA A 52 -11.54 -3.71 -5.71
CA ALA A 52 -10.60 -4.77 -6.02
C ALA A 52 -9.96 -5.41 -4.80
N ILE A 53 -9.95 -4.73 -3.67
CA ILE A 53 -9.23 -5.21 -2.51
C ILE A 53 -10.18 -5.96 -1.57
N ASP A 54 -9.72 -7.01 -0.93
CA ASP A 54 -10.58 -7.75 -0.03
C ASP A 54 -10.67 -7.03 1.32
N ALA A 55 -11.64 -7.42 2.13
CA ALA A 55 -11.91 -6.72 3.37
C ALA A 55 -10.77 -6.81 4.37
N SER A 56 -10.06 -7.92 4.39
CA SER A 56 -8.97 -8.06 5.36
C SER A 56 -7.77 -7.21 5.00
N SER A 57 -7.53 -7.00 3.71
CA SER A 57 -6.45 -6.15 3.27
C SER A 57 -6.83 -4.67 3.33
N ALA A 58 -8.10 -4.39 3.17
CA ALA A 58 -8.57 -3.00 3.11
C ALA A 58 -8.25 -2.23 4.38
N GLN A 59 -8.22 -2.90 5.52
CA GLN A 59 -7.95 -2.20 6.77
C GLN A 59 -6.52 -1.69 6.87
N HIS A 60 -5.62 -2.15 6.02
CA HIS A 60 -4.25 -1.68 6.01
C HIS A 60 -4.05 -0.51 5.05
N LEU A 61 -5.09 -0.13 4.32
CA LEU A 61 -4.96 0.82 3.23
C LEU A 61 -5.64 2.14 3.53
N ARG A 62 -4.98 3.23 3.20
CA ARG A 62 -5.57 4.56 3.31
C ARG A 62 -5.42 5.25 1.97
N LEU A 63 -6.47 5.90 1.53
CA LEU A 63 -6.50 6.58 0.25
C LEU A 63 -6.88 8.04 0.48
N ASP A 64 -6.05 8.94 -0.06
CA ASP A 64 -6.28 10.36 0.10
C ASP A 64 -6.42 10.94 -1.30
N ALA A 65 -7.64 11.24 -1.71
CA ALA A 65 -7.94 11.72 -3.05
C ALA A 65 -7.76 13.23 -3.12
N ARG A 66 -6.96 13.66 -4.07
CA ARG A 66 -6.71 15.08 -4.31
C ARG A 66 -6.90 15.37 -5.78
N PRO A 67 -7.05 16.64 -6.17
CA PRO A 67 -7.31 16.96 -7.59
C PRO A 67 -6.18 16.57 -8.53
N ASP A 68 -4.94 16.46 -8.03
CA ASP A 68 -3.80 16.12 -8.87
C ASP A 68 -3.22 14.75 -8.60
N ARG A 69 -3.66 14.07 -7.56
CA ARG A 69 -3.10 12.75 -7.22
C ARG A 69 -3.94 12.03 -6.17
N VAL A 70 -3.69 10.75 -6.07
CA VAL A 70 -4.21 9.98 -4.95
C VAL A 70 -3.00 9.51 -4.16
N ILE A 71 -2.96 9.80 -2.87
CA ILE A 71 -1.89 9.33 -2.02
C ILE A 71 -2.36 8.02 -1.41
N VAL A 72 -1.61 6.95 -1.67
CA VAL A 72 -1.96 5.62 -1.18
C VAL A 72 -0.98 5.25 -0.08
N THR A 73 -1.48 4.91 1.09
CA THR A 73 -0.66 4.56 2.24
C THR A 73 -1.03 3.17 2.73
N VAL A 74 -0.02 2.34 2.96
CA VAL A 74 -0.21 1.01 3.51
C VAL A 74 0.44 0.98 4.89
N GLU A 75 -0.30 0.60 5.91
CA GLU A 75 0.20 0.61 7.27
C GLU A 75 -0.26 -0.62 8.05
N ASN A 76 0.48 -0.98 9.07
CA ASN A 76 0.11 -2.08 9.94
C ASN A 76 -0.62 -1.47 11.14
N LEU A 77 -1.84 -1.92 11.36
CA LEU A 77 -2.66 -1.34 12.44
C LEU A 77 -2.34 -1.91 13.81
N CYS A 78 -1.67 -3.04 13.85
CA CYS A 78 -1.39 -3.69 15.12
C CYS A 78 -0.11 -3.17 15.76
N VAL A 79 0.89 -2.94 14.95
CA VAL A 79 2.16 -2.40 15.42
C VAL A 79 2.60 -1.32 14.45
N PRO A 80 3.34 -0.33 14.89
CA PRO A 80 3.72 0.77 14.00
C PRO A 80 4.94 0.41 13.14
N TRP A 81 4.87 -0.70 12.43
CA TRP A 81 5.96 -1.13 11.57
C TRP A 81 5.47 -2.14 10.54
N PRO A 82 5.82 -2.00 9.27
CA PRO A 82 5.32 -2.92 8.25
C PRO A 82 5.80 -4.35 8.44
N SER A 83 4.96 -5.28 8.06
CA SER A 83 5.26 -6.70 8.09
C SER A 83 5.15 -7.24 6.66
N GLN A 84 5.24 -8.54 6.52
CA GLN A 84 5.14 -9.18 5.19
C GLN A 84 3.80 -8.88 4.52
N VAL A 85 2.73 -8.77 5.30
CA VAL A 85 1.42 -8.45 4.74
C VAL A 85 1.46 -7.10 4.01
N GLU A 86 2.06 -6.09 4.63
CA GLU A 86 2.13 -4.77 4.03
C GLU A 86 3.06 -4.77 2.81
N ILE A 87 4.15 -5.55 2.85
CA ILE A 87 5.04 -5.67 1.71
C ILE A 87 4.27 -6.25 0.53
N ASP A 88 3.53 -7.33 0.75
CA ASP A 88 2.79 -7.98 -0.32
C ASP A 88 1.73 -7.05 -0.89
N LEU A 89 1.06 -6.31 -0.04
CA LEU A 89 0.04 -5.38 -0.48
C LEU A 89 0.65 -4.27 -1.33
N ALA A 90 1.76 -3.70 -0.90
CA ALA A 90 2.41 -2.64 -1.65
C ALA A 90 2.93 -3.14 -2.99
N ARG A 91 3.38 -4.37 -3.04
CA ARG A 91 3.92 -4.92 -4.29
C ARG A 91 2.83 -5.38 -5.26
N GLY A 92 1.57 -5.19 -4.88
CA GLY A 92 0.48 -5.57 -5.77
C GLY A 92 0.28 -7.05 -5.90
N ARG A 93 0.75 -7.82 -4.89
CA ARG A 93 0.59 -9.22 -4.98
C ARG A 93 -0.84 -9.51 -4.84
N PRO A 94 -1.26 -10.67 -4.91
CA PRO A 94 -2.63 -11.00 -5.25
C PRO A 94 -3.70 -10.19 -4.57
N VAL A 95 -3.36 -9.52 -3.53
CA VAL A 95 -4.38 -8.80 -2.80
C VAL A 95 -4.76 -7.48 -3.42
N VAL A 96 -4.02 -6.96 -4.38
CA VAL A 96 -4.38 -5.69 -4.99
C VAL A 96 -4.25 -5.77 -6.49
N PRO A 97 -5.22 -6.34 -7.17
CA PRO A 97 -5.15 -6.50 -8.61
C PRO A 97 -5.56 -5.25 -9.32
N ILE A 98 -4.96 -4.16 -9.02
CA ILE A 98 -5.38 -2.98 -9.61
C ILE A 98 -5.14 -2.86 -11.03
N ARG A 99 -4.12 -3.37 -11.51
CA ARG A 99 -3.79 -3.21 -12.78
C ARG A 99 -4.54 -3.91 -13.68
N SER A 100 -5.13 -4.63 -13.38
CA SER A 100 -5.81 -5.32 -14.25
C SER A 100 -6.40 -4.61 -15.27
N GLY A 101 -6.57 -3.77 -15.15
CA GLY A 101 -7.14 -3.16 -16.17
C GLY A 101 -6.90 -3.63 -17.34
N ARG A 102 -6.88 -4.14 -17.22
CA ARG A 102 -6.86 -4.49 -18.09
C ARG A 102 -7.28 -4.69 -18.40
#